data_44cb198ff2f7a847972eb9c25f97b760
#
_entry.id   44cb198ff2f7a847972eb9c25f97b760
#
_cell.length_a   1.000
_cell.length_b   1.000
_cell.length_c   1.000
_cell.angle_alpha   90.00
_cell.angle_beta   90.00
_cell.angle_gamma   90.00
#
_symmetry.space_group_name_H-M   'P 1'
#
loop_
_entity.id
_entity.type
_entity.pdbx_description
1 polymer ?
#
loop_
_entity_poly.entity_id
_entity_poly.type
_entity_poly.pdbx_seq_one_letter_code
_entity_poly.pdbx_strand_id
1 'polypeptide(L)'
;DDTIDTDGDGIPNYLDTDSDGDGCTDAKEAGYTDADADGVVDGTGIAADGTVTGSDGYSYPLDLNNNGILDYLDATYDAACQIDSDGDGIDDATDLDDDNDGIYDTAEGDANIDTDGDGIPNYLDTDSDGDGCSDAKEAGFTDDNNDGEVDGSAIATNGTVIGSDGYGVPADVNNNGIQDYLEATYDVACQEDADGDGIDNLTDLDDDNDGIYDTDEGDDTVDTDGDGVPNYLDTDSDGDGCTD
;
A
#
# COMPACT_ATOMS: atom_id res chain seq x y z
N ASP A 1 37.06 8.66 -19.81
CA ASP A 1 38.27 7.82 -19.63
C ASP A 1 37.84 6.36 -19.73
N ASP A 2 38.31 5.66 -20.75
CA ASP A 2 37.90 4.27 -21.08
C ASP A 2 38.29 3.22 -19.99
N THR A 3 38.75 3.66 -18.85
CA THR A 3 39.25 2.81 -17.76
C THR A 3 38.57 3.05 -16.42
N ILE A 4 37.58 3.95 -16.32
CA ILE A 4 36.80 4.13 -15.13
C ILE A 4 35.75 3.03 -15.09
N ASP A 5 35.74 2.31 -14.00
CA ASP A 5 34.86 1.21 -13.64
C ASP A 5 34.62 1.39 -12.13
N THR A 6 33.45 1.93 -11.79
CA THR A 6 33.16 2.45 -10.44
C THR A 6 32.82 1.32 -9.49
N ASP A 7 32.03 0.34 -9.92
CA ASP A 7 31.61 -0.82 -9.12
C ASP A 7 32.62 -1.98 -9.16
N GLY A 8 33.51 -2.00 -10.18
CA GLY A 8 34.56 -3.00 -10.32
C GLY A 8 34.11 -4.33 -10.92
N ASP A 9 32.99 -4.36 -11.65
CA ASP A 9 32.43 -5.56 -12.25
C ASP A 9 33.15 -5.98 -13.55
N GLY A 10 33.97 -5.07 -14.12
CA GLY A 10 34.79 -5.29 -15.33
C GLY A 10 34.17 -4.64 -16.57
N ILE A 11 33.07 -3.95 -16.46
CA ILE A 11 32.48 -3.11 -17.51
C ILE A 11 32.87 -1.65 -17.21
N PRO A 12 33.51 -0.93 -18.09
CA PRO A 12 33.76 0.50 -17.87
C PRO A 12 32.45 1.31 -17.90
N ASN A 13 32.33 2.33 -17.06
CA ASN A 13 31.12 3.16 -16.89
C ASN A 13 30.46 3.63 -18.21
N TYR A 14 31.23 3.90 -19.27
CA TYR A 14 30.68 4.35 -20.58
C TYR A 14 30.00 3.23 -21.39
N LEU A 15 30.11 1.98 -20.95
CA LEU A 15 29.44 0.80 -21.50
C LEU A 15 28.49 0.13 -20.49
N ASP A 16 28.49 0.64 -19.29
CA ASP A 16 27.68 0.16 -18.21
C ASP A 16 26.36 0.92 -18.16
N THR A 17 25.32 0.26 -17.77
CA THR A 17 23.99 0.86 -17.56
C THR A 17 23.63 1.00 -16.08
N ASP A 18 24.56 0.57 -15.19
CA ASP A 18 24.47 0.63 -13.72
C ASP A 18 25.92 0.79 -13.20
N SER A 19 26.47 1.99 -13.36
CA SER A 19 27.92 2.26 -13.23
C SER A 19 28.48 2.12 -11.81
N ASP A 20 27.65 2.19 -10.77
CA ASP A 20 28.06 2.01 -9.36
C ASP A 20 27.58 0.71 -8.75
N GLY A 21 26.76 -0.06 -9.50
CA GLY A 21 26.40 -1.44 -9.18
C GLY A 21 25.41 -1.58 -8.03
N ASP A 22 24.60 -0.56 -7.78
CA ASP A 22 23.63 -0.57 -6.69
C ASP A 22 22.26 -1.12 -7.08
N GLY A 23 22.00 -1.34 -8.39
CA GLY A 23 20.78 -1.89 -8.95
C GLY A 23 19.87 -0.85 -9.57
N CYS A 24 20.17 0.43 -9.41
CA CYS A 24 19.54 1.52 -10.13
C CYS A 24 20.23 1.75 -11.48
N THR A 25 19.49 2.14 -12.52
CA THR A 25 20.13 2.41 -13.79
C THR A 25 20.68 3.83 -13.88
N ASP A 26 21.85 4.00 -14.49
CA ASP A 26 22.47 5.33 -14.75
C ASP A 26 21.46 6.32 -15.36
N ALA A 27 20.55 5.85 -16.21
CA ALA A 27 19.54 6.69 -16.85
C ALA A 27 18.59 7.31 -15.83
N LYS A 28 18.07 6.51 -14.89
CA LYS A 28 17.18 6.98 -13.81
C LYS A 28 17.90 7.92 -12.87
N GLU A 29 19.08 7.55 -12.41
CA GLU A 29 19.88 8.35 -11.48
C GLU A 29 20.36 9.66 -12.07
N ALA A 30 20.62 9.69 -13.38
CA ALA A 30 20.88 10.93 -14.10
C ALA A 30 19.66 11.85 -14.22
N GLY A 31 18.47 11.38 -13.80
CA GLY A 31 17.20 12.09 -13.85
C GLY A 31 16.49 12.00 -15.19
N TYR A 32 16.76 10.95 -15.97
CA TYR A 32 16.12 10.72 -17.26
C TYR A 32 15.05 9.63 -17.15
N THR A 33 14.11 9.63 -18.11
CA THR A 33 13.05 8.61 -18.17
C THR A 33 13.61 7.28 -18.69
N ASP A 34 13.48 6.24 -17.88
CA ASP A 34 13.76 4.84 -18.17
C ASP A 34 12.67 4.02 -17.44
N ALA A 35 11.48 3.96 -18.05
CA ALA A 35 10.27 3.41 -17.39
C ALA A 35 10.27 1.88 -17.32
N ASP A 36 11.00 1.21 -18.22
CA ASP A 36 11.10 -0.24 -18.24
C ASP A 36 12.40 -0.77 -17.58
N ALA A 37 13.19 0.15 -16.99
CA ALA A 37 14.42 -0.14 -16.26
C ALA A 37 15.43 -1.00 -17.04
N ASP A 38 15.52 -0.79 -18.38
CA ASP A 38 16.46 -1.53 -19.23
C ASP A 38 17.85 -0.85 -19.31
N GLY A 39 18.04 0.29 -18.62
CA GLY A 39 19.26 1.10 -18.60
C GLY A 39 19.41 2.00 -19.81
N VAL A 40 18.40 2.08 -20.65
CA VAL A 40 18.39 2.91 -21.85
C VAL A 40 17.33 4.00 -21.74
N VAL A 41 17.72 5.26 -21.88
CA VAL A 41 16.78 6.36 -21.83
C VAL A 41 15.65 6.21 -22.85
N ASP A 42 14.41 6.37 -22.42
CA ASP A 42 13.22 6.22 -23.25
C ASP A 42 13.14 7.24 -24.39
N GLY A 43 12.69 6.79 -25.59
CA GLY A 43 12.54 7.67 -26.72
C GLY A 43 11.82 7.07 -27.92
N THR A 44 11.83 7.77 -29.04
CA THR A 44 11.06 7.42 -30.26
C THR A 44 11.89 6.79 -31.37
N GLY A 45 13.21 6.70 -31.21
CA GLY A 45 14.12 6.12 -32.18
C GLY A 45 15.57 6.57 -31.97
N ILE A 46 16.46 6.23 -32.92
CA ILE A 46 17.89 6.55 -32.85
C ILE A 46 18.24 7.54 -33.94
N ALA A 47 18.93 8.63 -33.58
CA ALA A 47 19.47 9.61 -34.49
C ALA A 47 20.76 9.12 -35.23
N ALA A 48 21.19 9.84 -36.25
CA ALA A 48 22.35 9.44 -37.03
C ALA A 48 23.70 9.54 -36.28
N ASP A 49 23.72 10.25 -35.16
CA ASP A 49 24.86 10.35 -34.23
C ASP A 49 24.82 9.34 -33.08
N GLY A 50 23.80 8.49 -33.06
CA GLY A 50 23.61 7.44 -32.05
C GLY A 50 22.78 7.85 -30.84
N THR A 51 22.35 9.10 -30.75
CA THR A 51 21.49 9.55 -29.61
C THR A 51 20.05 9.08 -29.76
N VAL A 52 19.37 8.87 -28.63
CA VAL A 52 17.93 8.50 -28.59
C VAL A 52 17.08 9.74 -28.85
N THR A 53 16.29 9.72 -29.93
CA THR A 53 15.43 10.84 -30.28
C THR A 53 14.15 10.87 -29.47
N GLY A 54 13.76 12.06 -29.05
CA GLY A 54 12.55 12.25 -28.24
C GLY A 54 12.70 11.87 -26.75
N SER A 55 13.94 11.55 -26.35
CA SER A 55 14.26 11.35 -24.93
C SER A 55 14.49 12.69 -24.22
N ASP A 56 14.47 12.66 -22.91
CA ASP A 56 14.87 13.76 -22.02
C ASP A 56 16.34 13.69 -21.60
N GLY A 57 17.07 12.67 -22.07
CA GLY A 57 18.50 12.47 -21.79
C GLY A 57 19.44 13.51 -22.38
N TYR A 58 20.73 13.30 -22.16
CA TYR A 58 21.85 14.12 -22.67
C TYR A 58 21.97 15.51 -22.04
N SER A 59 21.29 15.80 -20.94
CA SER A 59 21.53 16.95 -20.07
C SER A 59 22.66 16.64 -19.07
N TYR A 60 22.94 17.55 -18.14
CA TYR A 60 23.89 17.27 -17.06
C TYR A 60 23.25 16.31 -16.04
N PRO A 61 23.88 15.17 -15.71
CA PRO A 61 23.35 14.24 -14.71
C PRO A 61 23.22 14.87 -13.34
N LEU A 62 22.35 14.30 -12.50
CA LEU A 62 22.03 14.81 -11.17
C LEU A 62 23.14 14.54 -10.14
N ASP A 63 23.16 15.34 -9.09
CA ASP A 63 23.86 15.20 -7.83
C ASP A 63 22.92 15.81 -6.77
N LEU A 64 21.90 15.04 -6.37
CA LEU A 64 20.79 15.51 -5.54
C LEU A 64 21.23 15.73 -4.08
N ASN A 65 22.13 14.90 -3.57
CA ASN A 65 22.66 15.04 -2.21
C ASN A 65 23.75 16.13 -2.14
N ASN A 66 24.22 16.66 -3.27
CA ASN A 66 25.22 17.71 -3.39
C ASN A 66 26.58 17.36 -2.73
N ASN A 67 26.98 16.11 -2.77
CA ASN A 67 28.25 15.66 -2.21
C ASN A 67 29.43 15.79 -3.18
N GLY A 68 29.14 16.11 -4.47
CA GLY A 68 30.11 16.30 -5.54
C GLY A 68 30.42 15.02 -6.33
N ILE A 69 29.74 13.93 -6.07
CA ILE A 69 29.67 12.72 -6.89
C ILE A 69 28.32 12.76 -7.60
N LEU A 70 28.26 12.44 -8.88
CA LEU A 70 26.97 12.34 -9.59
C LEU A 70 26.23 11.08 -9.13
N ASP A 71 24.93 11.14 -9.00
CA ASP A 71 24.14 10.09 -8.39
C ASP A 71 24.41 8.71 -9.05
N TYR A 72 24.52 8.61 -10.35
CA TYR A 72 24.85 7.38 -11.10
C TYR A 72 26.27 6.83 -10.87
N LEU A 73 27.04 7.41 -9.98
CA LEU A 73 28.39 6.99 -9.56
C LEU A 73 28.50 6.84 -8.03
N ASP A 74 27.39 6.96 -7.31
CA ASP A 74 27.36 7.00 -5.85
C ASP A 74 26.44 5.91 -5.27
N ALA A 75 26.89 4.67 -5.25
CA ALA A 75 26.20 3.51 -4.71
C ALA A 75 25.71 3.64 -3.24
N THR A 76 25.86 4.80 -2.64
CA THR A 76 25.34 5.13 -1.30
C THR A 76 24.16 6.09 -1.37
N TYR A 77 23.74 6.49 -2.58
CA TYR A 77 22.66 7.44 -2.77
C TYR A 77 21.82 7.07 -3.99
N ASP A 78 20.72 6.40 -3.78
CA ASP A 78 19.82 5.88 -4.79
C ASP A 78 18.39 6.47 -4.68
N ALA A 79 18.30 7.81 -4.71
CA ALA A 79 16.99 8.49 -4.66
C ALA A 79 16.12 8.28 -5.91
N ALA A 80 16.70 7.81 -7.02
CA ALA A 80 15.99 7.67 -8.29
C ALA A 80 15.27 6.32 -8.44
N CYS A 81 15.73 5.32 -7.72
CA CYS A 81 15.17 3.97 -7.73
C CYS A 81 14.56 3.55 -6.39
N GLN A 82 14.49 4.46 -5.46
CA GLN A 82 13.75 4.22 -4.22
C GLN A 82 12.31 3.89 -4.55
N ILE A 83 11.87 2.73 -4.13
CA ILE A 83 10.47 2.37 -4.09
C ILE A 83 9.97 2.84 -2.74
N ASP A 84 8.88 3.55 -2.71
CA ASP A 84 8.17 4.08 -1.55
C ASP A 84 6.71 3.73 -1.83
N SER A 85 6.30 2.55 -1.35
CA SER A 85 5.08 1.90 -1.80
C SER A 85 3.83 2.55 -1.21
N ASP A 86 3.91 3.03 0.03
CA ASP A 86 2.82 3.74 0.71
C ASP A 86 2.89 5.27 0.49
N GLY A 87 4.02 5.81 0.02
CA GLY A 87 4.19 7.23 -0.29
C GLY A 87 4.46 8.12 0.93
N ASP A 88 4.93 7.54 2.04
CA ASP A 88 5.20 8.25 3.30
C ASP A 88 6.52 9.03 3.31
N GLY A 89 7.40 8.75 2.32
CA GLY A 89 8.71 9.39 2.11
C GLY A 89 9.88 8.60 2.67
N ILE A 90 9.68 7.38 3.13
CA ILE A 90 10.71 6.39 3.48
C ILE A 90 10.70 5.33 2.38
N ASP A 91 11.85 4.85 1.93
CA ASP A 91 11.90 3.82 0.90
C ASP A 91 11.76 2.42 1.53
N ASP A 92 11.12 1.49 0.78
CA ASP A 92 10.82 0.12 1.22
C ASP A 92 12.07 -0.63 1.74
N ALA A 93 13.29 -0.29 1.27
CA ALA A 93 14.51 -0.93 1.74
C ALA A 93 14.91 -0.52 3.16
N THR A 94 14.40 0.60 3.65
CA THR A 94 14.64 1.14 5.00
C THR A 94 13.40 1.26 5.84
N ASP A 95 12.23 1.11 5.23
CA ASP A 95 10.97 1.02 5.90
C ASP A 95 10.85 -0.31 6.68
N LEU A 96 10.04 -0.37 7.65
CA LEU A 96 9.73 -1.57 8.42
C LEU A 96 8.26 -1.99 8.29
N ASP A 97 7.48 -1.17 7.55
CA ASP A 97 6.04 -1.31 7.36
C ASP A 97 5.69 -0.61 6.04
N ASP A 98 5.94 -1.32 4.93
CA ASP A 98 5.98 -0.79 3.56
C ASP A 98 4.59 -0.38 3.02
N ASP A 99 3.48 -0.71 3.73
CA ASP A 99 2.11 -0.33 3.40
C ASP A 99 1.38 0.43 4.51
N ASN A 100 2.08 0.68 5.65
CA ASN A 100 1.58 1.45 6.79
C ASN A 100 0.31 0.87 7.48
N ASP A 101 0.07 -0.42 7.37
CA ASP A 101 -1.10 -1.08 8.01
C ASP A 101 -0.92 -1.30 9.52
N GLY A 102 0.32 -1.10 10.03
CA GLY A 102 0.69 -1.26 11.44
C GLY A 102 1.18 -2.66 11.79
N ILE A 103 1.34 -3.54 10.82
CA ILE A 103 2.02 -4.82 10.92
C ILE A 103 3.43 -4.64 10.30
N TYR A 104 4.44 -5.23 10.87
CA TYR A 104 5.80 -5.15 10.28
C TYR A 104 5.92 -6.10 9.10
N ASP A 105 6.59 -5.70 8.00
CA ASP A 105 6.91 -6.56 6.84
C ASP A 105 7.48 -7.92 7.27
N THR A 106 8.34 -7.92 8.31
CA THR A 106 8.94 -9.16 8.83
C THR A 106 7.93 -10.09 9.51
N ALA A 107 6.76 -9.61 9.88
CA ALA A 107 5.68 -10.42 10.45
C ALA A 107 4.77 -10.97 9.35
N GLU A 108 4.62 -10.25 8.26
CA GLU A 108 3.80 -10.63 7.11
C GLU A 108 4.54 -11.58 6.15
N GLY A 109 5.84 -11.49 6.09
CA GLY A 109 6.67 -12.43 5.36
C GLY A 109 7.54 -11.83 4.25
N ASP A 110 7.87 -12.62 3.26
CA ASP A 110 8.69 -12.21 2.12
C ASP A 110 7.83 -12.07 0.84
N ALA A 111 8.40 -11.53 -0.21
CA ALA A 111 7.75 -11.31 -1.51
C ALA A 111 7.07 -12.55 -2.18
N ASN A 112 7.07 -13.69 -1.54
CA ASN A 112 6.37 -14.89 -2.02
C ASN A 112 5.11 -15.20 -1.19
N ILE A 113 4.86 -14.44 -0.14
CA ILE A 113 3.64 -14.54 0.66
C ILE A 113 2.63 -13.55 0.08
N ASP A 114 1.59 -14.07 -0.51
CA ASP A 114 0.49 -13.41 -1.20
C ASP A 114 -0.73 -14.28 -0.89
N THR A 115 -1.50 -13.88 0.11
CA THR A 115 -2.49 -14.75 0.74
C THR A 115 -3.74 -14.89 -0.11
N ASP A 116 -4.22 -13.83 -0.75
CA ASP A 116 -5.39 -13.82 -1.62
C ASP A 116 -5.07 -14.19 -3.08
N GLY A 117 -3.80 -14.06 -3.51
CA GLY A 117 -3.32 -14.42 -4.83
C GLY A 117 -3.58 -13.36 -5.90
N ASP A 118 -3.72 -12.11 -5.53
CA ASP A 118 -3.97 -10.99 -6.45
C ASP A 118 -2.70 -10.48 -7.14
N GLY A 119 -1.53 -10.82 -6.61
CA GLY A 119 -0.20 -10.51 -7.13
C GLY A 119 0.52 -9.41 -6.35
N ILE A 120 -0.07 -8.89 -5.27
CA ILE A 120 0.56 -8.02 -4.29
C ILE A 120 1.02 -8.91 -3.12
N PRO A 121 2.28 -8.86 -2.67
CA PRO A 121 2.68 -9.56 -1.45
C PRO A 121 2.07 -8.91 -0.21
N ASN A 122 1.79 -9.70 0.82
CA ASN A 122 1.14 -9.22 2.04
C ASN A 122 1.76 -7.93 2.62
N TYR A 123 3.07 -7.82 2.69
CA TYR A 123 3.79 -6.66 3.22
C TYR A 123 3.67 -5.37 2.39
N LEU A 124 2.91 -5.40 1.31
CA LEU A 124 2.58 -4.25 0.42
C LEU A 124 1.07 -4.15 0.23
N ASP A 125 0.28 -4.97 0.93
CA ASP A 125 -1.13 -5.16 0.69
C ASP A 125 -1.93 -4.93 1.98
N THR A 126 -2.64 -3.84 2.04
CA THR A 126 -3.46 -3.45 3.18
C THR A 126 -4.74 -4.28 3.36
N ASP A 127 -4.96 -5.33 2.53
CA ASP A 127 -6.08 -6.30 2.58
C ASP A 127 -5.57 -7.68 2.13
N SER A 128 -4.63 -8.23 2.89
CA SER A 128 -3.84 -9.42 2.54
C SER A 128 -4.65 -10.67 2.18
N ASP A 129 -5.85 -10.85 2.72
CA ASP A 129 -6.69 -12.00 2.41
C ASP A 129 -7.81 -11.71 1.41
N GLY A 130 -7.95 -10.43 1.00
CA GLY A 130 -8.80 -10.00 -0.10
C GLY A 130 -10.30 -10.04 0.19
N ASP A 131 -10.71 -9.96 1.46
CA ASP A 131 -12.12 -10.06 1.85
C ASP A 131 -12.83 -8.70 1.93
N GLY A 132 -12.06 -7.59 1.87
CA GLY A 132 -12.53 -6.21 1.88
C GLY A 132 -12.45 -5.53 3.25
N CYS A 133 -11.94 -6.24 4.27
CA CYS A 133 -11.53 -5.67 5.54
C CYS A 133 -10.03 -5.32 5.49
N SER A 134 -9.61 -4.21 6.08
CA SER A 134 -8.19 -3.89 6.09
C SER A 134 -7.44 -4.68 7.16
N ASP A 135 -6.19 -5.05 6.85
CA ASP A 135 -5.29 -5.75 7.76
C ASP A 135 -5.13 -5.00 9.08
N ALA A 136 -5.03 -3.67 9.04
CA ALA A 136 -5.00 -2.82 10.23
C ALA A 136 -6.17 -3.09 11.18
N LYS A 137 -7.39 -3.15 10.66
CA LYS A 137 -8.60 -3.43 11.47
C LYS A 137 -8.63 -4.84 12.00
N GLU A 138 -8.33 -5.81 11.16
CA GLU A 138 -8.32 -7.22 11.54
C GLU A 138 -7.20 -7.56 12.51
N ALA A 139 -6.06 -6.85 12.41
CA ALA A 139 -5.01 -6.90 13.43
C ALA A 139 -5.45 -6.32 14.78
N GLY A 140 -6.58 -5.62 14.81
CA GLY A 140 -7.14 -4.96 16.00
C GLY A 140 -6.56 -3.57 16.24
N PHE A 141 -6.06 -2.92 15.20
CA PHE A 141 -5.52 -1.55 15.22
C PHE A 141 -6.57 -0.55 14.72
N THR A 142 -6.34 0.74 14.99
CA THR A 142 -7.28 1.79 14.60
C THR A 142 -7.03 2.25 13.17
N ASP A 143 -8.05 2.16 12.32
CA ASP A 143 -8.17 2.71 10.99
C ASP A 143 -9.59 3.30 10.86
N ASP A 144 -9.78 4.53 11.43
CA ASP A 144 -11.09 5.20 11.48
C ASP A 144 -11.51 5.78 10.13
N ASN A 145 -10.55 6.03 9.23
CA ASN A 145 -10.80 6.65 7.92
C ASN A 145 -10.99 5.63 6.79
N ASN A 146 -10.76 4.34 7.06
CA ASN A 146 -10.85 3.21 6.14
C ASN A 146 -9.95 3.36 4.90
N ASP A 147 -8.71 3.82 5.08
CA ASP A 147 -7.72 3.86 3.98
C ASP A 147 -6.79 2.65 3.95
N GLY A 148 -6.89 1.76 4.93
CA GLY A 148 -6.08 0.57 5.09
C GLY A 148 -4.84 0.77 5.96
N GLU A 149 -4.44 2.01 6.19
CA GLU A 149 -3.30 2.36 7.01
C GLU A 149 -3.71 2.53 8.49
N VAL A 150 -2.80 2.25 9.41
CA VAL A 150 -3.06 2.47 10.84
C VAL A 150 -3.04 3.96 11.16
N ASP A 151 -4.06 4.45 11.87
CA ASP A 151 -4.16 5.85 12.24
C ASP A 151 -3.01 6.33 13.16
N GLY A 152 -2.40 7.46 12.78
CA GLY A 152 -1.32 8.04 13.56
C GLY A 152 -1.13 9.54 13.38
N SER A 153 -0.02 10.08 13.90
CA SER A 153 0.22 11.52 13.92
C SER A 153 1.39 11.97 13.03
N ALA A 154 2.26 11.08 12.64
CA ALA A 154 3.46 11.33 11.82
C ALA A 154 4.15 10.00 11.49
N ILE A 155 5.10 10.04 10.56
CA ILE A 155 5.96 8.91 10.21
C ILE A 155 7.31 9.03 10.91
N ALA A 156 7.83 7.92 11.39
CA ALA A 156 9.16 7.82 11.96
C ALA A 156 10.22 7.66 10.84
N THR A 157 11.51 7.80 11.17
CA THR A 157 12.61 7.65 10.21
C THR A 157 12.86 6.20 9.74
N ASN A 158 12.07 5.25 10.19
CA ASN A 158 12.09 3.85 9.85
C ASN A 158 10.74 3.38 9.31
N GLY A 159 9.89 4.30 8.86
CA GLY A 159 8.61 4.09 8.25
C GLY A 159 7.44 3.89 9.21
N THR A 160 7.65 3.48 10.44
CA THR A 160 6.53 3.21 11.36
C THR A 160 5.70 4.44 11.71
N VAL A 161 4.38 4.28 11.83
CA VAL A 161 3.40 5.33 12.13
C VAL A 161 3.41 5.70 13.60
N ILE A 162 3.88 6.93 13.90
CA ILE A 162 4.00 7.45 15.27
C ILE A 162 2.63 7.78 15.86
N GLY A 163 2.38 7.24 17.05
CA GLY A 163 1.15 7.54 17.80
C GLY A 163 -0.02 6.64 17.43
N SER A 164 0.20 5.67 16.54
CA SER A 164 -0.71 4.57 16.26
C SER A 164 -0.76 3.57 17.43
N ASP A 165 -1.71 2.69 17.41
CA ASP A 165 -1.79 1.50 18.27
C ASP A 165 -1.29 0.22 17.56
N GLY A 166 -0.75 0.36 16.34
CA GLY A 166 -0.12 -0.70 15.56
C GLY A 166 1.14 -1.30 16.17
N TYR A 167 1.77 -2.19 15.41
CA TYR A 167 3.06 -2.85 15.75
C TYR A 167 2.99 -3.77 16.97
N GLY A 168 1.80 -4.14 17.37
CA GLY A 168 1.54 -5.16 18.36
C GLY A 168 1.61 -6.58 17.77
N VAL A 169 1.02 -7.54 18.46
CA VAL A 169 0.74 -8.85 17.87
C VAL A 169 -0.63 -8.75 17.22
N PRO A 170 -0.75 -8.97 15.89
CA PRO A 170 -2.04 -8.99 15.22
C PRO A 170 -3.02 -9.96 15.87
N ALA A 171 -4.30 -9.66 15.81
CA ALA A 171 -5.34 -10.45 16.44
C ALA A 171 -5.46 -11.87 15.84
N ASP A 172 -5.88 -12.81 16.66
CA ASP A 172 -6.34 -14.16 16.36
C ASP A 172 -7.50 -14.42 17.32
N VAL A 173 -8.65 -13.82 17.00
CA VAL A 173 -9.82 -13.77 17.90
C VAL A 173 -10.45 -15.15 18.07
N ASN A 174 -10.47 -15.95 17.01
CA ASN A 174 -10.99 -17.31 17.05
C ASN A 174 -10.01 -18.31 17.68
N ASN A 175 -8.75 -17.91 17.91
CA ASN A 175 -7.66 -18.70 18.51
C ASN A 175 -7.34 -20.00 17.75
N ASN A 176 -7.39 -19.98 16.43
CA ASN A 176 -7.07 -21.12 15.59
C ASN A 176 -5.58 -21.19 15.22
N GLY A 177 -4.81 -20.12 15.46
CA GLY A 177 -3.38 -19.99 15.23
C GLY A 177 -3.02 -19.35 13.89
N ILE A 178 -3.99 -18.79 13.18
CA ILE A 178 -3.84 -17.90 12.03
C ILE A 178 -4.30 -16.53 12.53
N GLN A 179 -3.60 -15.46 12.16
CA GLN A 179 -4.06 -14.09 12.44
C GLN A 179 -5.26 -13.77 11.56
N ASP A 180 -6.17 -12.94 12.07
CA ASP A 180 -7.45 -12.66 11.42
C ASP A 180 -7.23 -12.02 10.03
N TYR A 181 -6.26 -11.14 9.84
CA TYR A 181 -5.90 -10.52 8.55
C TYR A 181 -5.41 -11.48 7.44
N LEU A 182 -5.29 -12.77 7.74
CA LEU A 182 -4.92 -13.84 6.80
C LEU A 182 -6.05 -14.84 6.56
N GLU A 183 -7.25 -14.55 7.05
CA GLU A 183 -8.39 -15.48 7.07
C GLU A 183 -9.67 -14.91 6.45
N ALA A 184 -9.78 -14.78 5.14
CA ALA A 184 -10.93 -14.26 4.40
C ALA A 184 -12.33 -14.85 4.76
N THR A 185 -12.41 -15.73 5.72
CA THR A 185 -13.67 -16.32 6.22
C THR A 185 -13.97 -15.93 7.65
N TYR A 186 -13.13 -15.10 8.25
CA TYR A 186 -13.25 -14.67 9.63
C TYR A 186 -13.01 -13.15 9.76
N ASP A 187 -13.99 -12.38 9.40
CA ASP A 187 -14.00 -10.93 9.39
C ASP A 187 -14.87 -10.35 10.52
N VAL A 188 -14.37 -10.42 11.74
CA VAL A 188 -15.07 -9.82 12.91
C VAL A 188 -14.80 -8.32 13.03
N ALA A 189 -13.70 -7.84 12.47
CA ALA A 189 -13.25 -6.47 12.62
C ALA A 189 -14.04 -5.48 11.76
N CYS A 190 -14.49 -5.94 10.59
CA CYS A 190 -15.27 -5.14 9.64
C CYS A 190 -16.76 -5.50 9.60
N GLN A 191 -17.20 -6.35 10.50
CA GLN A 191 -18.63 -6.66 10.61
C GLN A 191 -19.38 -5.41 11.08
N GLU A 192 -20.32 -4.97 10.26
CA GLU A 192 -21.29 -3.97 10.66
C GLU A 192 -22.36 -4.65 11.53
N ASP A 193 -22.55 -4.17 12.74
CA ASP A 193 -23.60 -4.54 13.70
C ASP A 193 -24.36 -3.26 14.05
N ALA A 194 -25.40 -2.98 13.25
CA ALA A 194 -26.06 -1.68 13.25
C ALA A 194 -26.83 -1.42 14.55
N ASP A 195 -27.41 -2.45 15.14
CA ASP A 195 -28.19 -2.34 16.38
C ASP A 195 -27.37 -2.63 17.65
N GLY A 196 -26.17 -3.21 17.51
CA GLY A 196 -25.25 -3.50 18.60
C GLY A 196 -25.63 -4.73 19.42
N ASP A 197 -26.35 -5.69 18.84
CA ASP A 197 -26.81 -6.91 19.54
C ASP A 197 -25.77 -8.04 19.55
N GLY A 198 -24.69 -7.90 18.73
CA GLY A 198 -23.57 -8.83 18.60
C GLY A 198 -23.75 -9.86 17.50
N ILE A 199 -24.69 -9.66 16.59
CA ILE A 199 -24.85 -10.37 15.33
C ILE A 199 -24.56 -9.36 14.23
N ASP A 200 -23.70 -9.72 13.26
CA ASP A 200 -23.35 -8.84 12.14
C ASP A 200 -24.52 -8.74 11.14
N ASN A 201 -24.64 -7.59 10.47
CA ASN A 201 -25.69 -7.33 9.50
C ASN A 201 -25.76 -8.36 8.36
N LEU A 202 -24.68 -9.05 8.04
CA LEU A 202 -24.66 -10.06 6.98
C LEU A 202 -25.37 -11.36 7.40
N THR A 203 -25.37 -11.65 8.70
CA THR A 203 -25.98 -12.86 9.29
C THR A 203 -27.22 -12.56 10.11
N ASP A 204 -27.46 -11.29 10.46
CA ASP A 204 -28.70 -10.85 11.08
C ASP A 204 -29.85 -10.97 10.07
N LEU A 205 -31.04 -10.95 10.51
CA LEU A 205 -32.26 -10.97 9.70
C LEU A 205 -33.14 -9.74 9.96
N ASP A 206 -32.70 -8.87 10.88
CA ASP A 206 -33.41 -7.69 11.38
C ASP A 206 -32.33 -6.73 11.94
N ASP A 207 -31.57 -6.10 10.99
CA ASP A 207 -30.33 -5.41 11.24
C ASP A 207 -30.46 -4.18 12.18
N ASP A 208 -31.66 -3.64 12.37
CA ASP A 208 -31.92 -2.52 13.28
C ASP A 208 -32.76 -2.90 14.49
N ASN A 209 -33.18 -4.18 14.58
CA ASN A 209 -33.99 -4.76 15.67
C ASN A 209 -35.33 -4.02 15.88
N ASP A 210 -35.94 -3.49 14.81
CA ASP A 210 -37.26 -2.84 14.89
C ASP A 210 -38.42 -3.83 14.87
N GLY A 211 -38.15 -5.08 14.44
CA GLY A 211 -39.07 -6.21 14.39
C GLY A 211 -39.66 -6.50 12.99
N ILE A 212 -39.17 -5.84 11.96
CA ILE A 212 -39.41 -6.12 10.56
C ILE A 212 -38.11 -6.77 10.02
N TYR A 213 -38.24 -7.75 9.13
CA TYR A 213 -37.06 -8.37 8.55
C TYR A 213 -36.50 -7.52 7.42
N ASP A 214 -35.17 -7.44 7.25
CA ASP A 214 -34.47 -6.72 6.16
C ASP A 214 -35.05 -7.07 4.79
N THR A 215 -35.39 -8.35 4.58
CA THR A 215 -36.00 -8.83 3.33
C THR A 215 -37.40 -8.26 3.06
N ASP A 216 -38.09 -7.78 4.06
CA ASP A 216 -39.43 -7.15 3.94
C ASP A 216 -39.31 -5.61 3.79
N GLU A 217 -38.19 -5.01 4.19
CA GLU A 217 -37.89 -3.60 4.13
C GLU A 217 -37.19 -3.20 2.83
N GLY A 218 -36.47 -4.13 2.20
CA GLY A 218 -35.87 -3.94 0.89
C GLY A 218 -34.35 -4.08 0.89
N ASP A 219 -33.71 -3.48 -0.06
CA ASP A 219 -32.26 -3.47 -0.24
C ASP A 219 -31.69 -2.05 -0.01
N ASP A 220 -30.38 -1.90 -0.05
CA ASP A 220 -29.63 -0.64 0.11
C ASP A 220 -30.15 0.57 -0.70
N THR A 221 -31.12 0.36 -1.58
CA THR A 221 -31.70 1.42 -2.42
C THR A 221 -33.05 1.91 -1.93
N VAL A 222 -33.61 1.26 -0.90
CA VAL A 222 -34.91 1.64 -0.32
C VAL A 222 -34.65 2.51 0.94
N ASP A 223 -34.82 3.78 0.80
CA ASP A 223 -34.73 4.83 1.80
C ASP A 223 -35.99 5.68 1.66
N THR A 224 -36.95 5.45 2.57
CA THR A 224 -38.32 5.96 2.41
C THR A 224 -38.42 7.45 2.76
N ASP A 225 -37.73 7.91 3.77
CA ASP A 225 -37.76 9.29 4.20
C ASP A 225 -36.66 10.16 3.55
N GLY A 226 -35.62 9.53 2.96
CA GLY A 226 -34.56 10.18 2.20
C GLY A 226 -33.50 10.84 3.08
N ASP A 227 -33.27 10.32 4.29
CA ASP A 227 -32.28 10.85 5.20
C ASP A 227 -30.86 10.27 4.94
N GLY A 228 -30.76 9.20 4.17
CA GLY A 228 -29.52 8.56 3.76
C GLY A 228 -29.23 7.24 4.49
N VAL A 229 -30.12 6.79 5.37
CA VAL A 229 -30.10 5.47 5.98
C VAL A 229 -31.11 4.58 5.24
N PRO A 230 -30.70 3.41 4.71
CA PRO A 230 -31.66 2.46 4.15
C PRO A 230 -32.66 1.95 5.20
N ASN A 231 -33.88 1.61 4.77
CA ASN A 231 -34.94 1.20 5.69
C ASN A 231 -34.52 0.06 6.63
N TYR A 232 -33.81 -0.93 6.15
CA TYR A 232 -33.36 -2.10 6.93
C TYR A 232 -32.31 -1.78 8.01
N LEU A 233 -31.85 -0.54 8.09
CA LEU A 233 -30.93 -0.01 9.10
C LEU A 233 -31.56 1.14 9.88
N ASP A 234 -32.85 1.46 9.64
CA ASP A 234 -33.51 2.65 10.16
C ASP A 234 -34.80 2.30 10.91
N THR A 235 -34.75 2.34 12.21
CA THR A 235 -35.88 2.06 13.13
C THR A 235 -37.08 3.00 12.98
N ASP A 236 -37.03 4.01 12.09
CA ASP A 236 -38.11 4.99 11.79
C ASP A 236 -38.11 5.33 10.30
N SER A 237 -38.22 4.29 9.44
CA SER A 237 -38.05 4.36 7.99
C SER A 237 -38.87 5.45 7.28
N ASP A 238 -40.01 5.90 7.85
CA ASP A 238 -40.81 6.99 7.26
C ASP A 238 -40.53 8.36 7.86
N GLY A 239 -39.64 8.47 8.86
CA GLY A 239 -39.16 9.71 9.48
C GLY A 239 -40.25 10.51 10.23
N ASP A 240 -41.33 9.83 10.67
CA ASP A 240 -42.44 10.51 11.35
C ASP A 240 -42.26 10.67 12.86
N GLY A 241 -41.18 10.06 13.43
CA GLY A 241 -40.83 10.11 14.82
C GLY A 241 -41.46 8.98 15.66
N CYS A 242 -41.98 7.96 15.02
CA CYS A 242 -42.39 6.71 15.64
C CYS A 242 -41.56 5.58 15.02
N THR A 243 -41.09 4.66 15.82
CA THR A 243 -40.42 3.44 15.32
C THR A 243 -41.42 2.56 14.60
N ASP A 244 -41.02 1.84 13.56
CA ASP A 244 -41.79 1.01 12.62
C ASP A 244 -42.51 -0.22 13.21
#